data_4b40f6785d5462a625a29128d47681e5
#
_entry.id   4b40f6785d5462a625a29128d47681e5
#
_cell.length_a   1.000
_cell.length_b   1.000
_cell.length_c   1.000
_cell.angle_alpha   90.00
_cell.angle_beta   90.00
_cell.angle_gamma   90.00
#
_symmetry.space_group_name_H-M   'P 1'
#
loop_
_entity.id
_entity.type
_entity.pdbx_description
1 polymer ?
#
loop_
_entity_poly.entity_id
_entity_poly.type
_entity_poly.pdbx_seq_one_letter_code
_entity_poly.pdbx_strand_id
1 'polypeptide(L)'
;WELDMASLVAGAKYRGEFEERLKNVLNEIKKSNGDIIMFIDEIHMIVGTGAEGAMDTSNILKPMLARGEIHVVGATTLNEYRKYIEKDSAFERRFGPIMVNEPSIEDTIQILKGIRDKYEAHHNVEITDEAINAATNLSNRYINDRFLPDKAIDLIDEAASKAKLKSFTEPTTIKVLEEKIQNITQEKEEAIKAQNFEKAAE
;
A
#
# COMPACT_ATOMS: atom_id res chain seq x y z
N TRP A 1 -20.47 -1.06 0.58
CA TRP A 1 -20.02 -0.81 -0.81
C TRP A 1 -19.04 0.35 -0.81
N GLU A 2 -17.93 0.21 -1.52
CA GLU A 2 -16.94 1.28 -1.69
C GLU A 2 -17.23 2.07 -2.97
N LEU A 3 -17.23 3.40 -2.85
CA LEU A 3 -17.34 4.30 -3.97
C LEU A 3 -15.94 4.70 -4.46
N ASP A 4 -15.50 4.09 -5.55
CA ASP A 4 -14.24 4.45 -6.19
C ASP A 4 -14.40 5.74 -7.02
N MET A 5 -13.92 6.84 -6.46
CA MET A 5 -13.96 8.16 -7.10
C MET A 5 -13.12 8.21 -8.37
N ALA A 6 -11.99 7.50 -8.41
CA ALA A 6 -11.11 7.48 -9.57
C ALA A 6 -11.80 6.81 -10.76
N SER A 7 -12.49 5.70 -10.54
CA SER A 7 -13.29 5.01 -11.56
C SER A 7 -14.45 5.85 -12.08
N LEU A 8 -15.08 6.66 -11.22
CA LEU A 8 -16.16 7.56 -11.65
C LEU A 8 -15.68 8.68 -12.56
N VAL A 9 -14.48 9.19 -12.31
CA VAL A 9 -13.83 10.24 -13.11
C VAL A 9 -13.24 9.67 -14.41
N ALA A 10 -12.76 8.44 -14.38
CA ALA A 10 -12.12 7.81 -15.52
C ALA A 10 -13.06 7.76 -16.75
N GLY A 11 -12.57 8.31 -17.85
CA GLY A 11 -13.31 8.38 -19.12
C GLY A 11 -14.46 9.37 -19.18
N ALA A 12 -14.71 10.18 -18.15
CA ALA A 12 -15.62 11.31 -18.22
C ALA A 12 -14.91 12.49 -18.91
N LYS A 13 -15.36 12.84 -20.13
CA LYS A 13 -14.80 13.96 -20.89
C LYS A 13 -15.29 15.32 -20.37
N TYR A 14 -16.47 15.34 -19.78
CA TYR A 14 -17.13 16.56 -19.30
C TYR A 14 -17.65 16.36 -17.87
N ARG A 15 -17.69 17.45 -17.12
CA ARG A 15 -18.22 17.50 -15.75
C ARG A 15 -19.62 16.86 -15.62
N GLY A 16 -20.51 17.11 -16.59
CA GLY A 16 -21.87 16.57 -16.58
C GLY A 16 -21.96 15.05 -16.60
N GLU A 17 -21.05 14.37 -17.30
CA GLU A 17 -21.01 12.90 -17.35
C GLU A 17 -20.67 12.29 -16.00
N PHE A 18 -19.73 12.89 -15.28
CA PHE A 18 -19.38 12.47 -13.93
C PHE A 18 -20.56 12.68 -12.95
N GLU A 19 -21.16 13.86 -12.97
CA GLU A 19 -22.31 14.17 -12.11
C GLU A 19 -23.49 13.23 -12.38
N GLU A 20 -23.74 12.86 -13.62
CA GLU A 20 -24.78 11.92 -14.02
C GLU A 20 -24.46 10.49 -13.50
N ARG A 21 -23.23 10.02 -13.67
CA ARG A 21 -22.79 8.72 -13.14
C ARG A 21 -22.95 8.64 -11.62
N LEU A 22 -22.49 9.66 -10.91
CA LEU A 22 -22.63 9.73 -9.45
C LEU A 22 -24.11 9.75 -9.04
N LYS A 23 -24.96 10.55 -9.69
CA LYS A 23 -26.40 10.58 -9.42
C LYS A 23 -27.06 9.21 -9.63
N ASN A 24 -26.65 8.48 -10.69
CA ASN A 24 -27.19 7.15 -10.97
C ASN A 24 -26.82 6.17 -9.85
N VAL A 25 -25.55 6.14 -9.41
CA VAL A 25 -25.11 5.28 -8.29
C VAL A 25 -25.86 5.65 -7.00
N LEU A 26 -25.96 6.93 -6.66
CA LEU A 26 -26.66 7.38 -5.47
C LEU A 26 -28.16 7.06 -5.49
N ASN A 27 -28.80 7.13 -6.67
CA ASN A 27 -30.20 6.75 -6.81
C ASN A 27 -30.41 5.24 -6.61
N GLU A 28 -29.49 4.39 -7.04
CA GLU A 28 -29.56 2.95 -6.76
C GLU A 28 -29.38 2.66 -5.26
N ILE A 29 -28.43 3.34 -4.61
CA ILE A 29 -28.24 3.22 -3.16
C ILE A 29 -29.51 3.69 -2.41
N LYS A 30 -30.11 4.80 -2.82
CA LYS A 30 -31.37 5.29 -2.23
C LYS A 30 -32.50 4.26 -2.36
N LYS A 31 -32.62 3.55 -3.48
CA LYS A 31 -33.65 2.51 -3.68
C LYS A 31 -33.51 1.32 -2.71
N SER A 32 -32.33 1.11 -2.15
CA SER A 32 -32.09 0.03 -1.18
C SER A 32 -32.67 0.30 0.21
N ASN A 33 -33.26 1.49 0.44
CA ASN A 33 -33.88 1.87 1.70
C ASN A 33 -33.01 1.68 2.96
N GLY A 34 -31.70 1.88 2.82
CA GLY A 34 -30.75 1.79 3.94
C GLY A 34 -30.00 0.47 4.07
N ASP A 35 -30.26 -0.52 3.20
CA ASP A 35 -29.53 -1.79 3.20
C ASP A 35 -28.07 -1.63 2.73
N ILE A 36 -27.74 -0.51 2.07
CA ILE A 36 -26.42 -0.21 1.56
C ILE A 36 -25.78 0.91 2.39
N ILE A 37 -24.63 0.60 2.98
CA ILE A 37 -23.72 1.60 3.55
C ILE A 37 -22.63 1.87 2.53
N MET A 38 -22.47 3.12 2.13
CA MET A 38 -21.46 3.54 1.16
C MET A 38 -20.20 3.99 1.89
N PHE A 39 -19.06 3.39 1.55
CA PHE A 39 -17.74 3.85 2.00
C PHE A 39 -17.13 4.76 0.94
N ILE A 40 -16.58 5.88 1.37
CA ILE A 40 -15.88 6.85 0.51
C ILE A 40 -14.51 7.10 1.12
N ASP A 41 -13.48 6.62 0.44
CA ASP A 41 -12.11 7.00 0.79
C ASP A 41 -11.82 8.43 0.31
N GLU A 42 -10.93 9.12 1.03
CA GLU A 42 -10.56 10.51 0.73
C GLU A 42 -11.80 11.43 0.55
N ILE A 43 -12.78 11.31 1.45
CA ILE A 43 -14.06 12.06 1.33
C ILE A 43 -13.87 13.57 1.19
N HIS A 44 -12.74 14.11 1.62
CA HIS A 44 -12.41 15.52 1.45
C HIS A 44 -12.31 15.93 -0.03
N MET A 45 -12.04 14.99 -0.95
CA MET A 45 -12.02 15.25 -2.39
C MET A 45 -13.42 15.65 -2.93
N ILE A 46 -14.47 15.20 -2.25
CA ILE A 46 -15.85 15.54 -2.60
C ILE A 46 -16.24 16.92 -2.07
N VAL A 47 -15.71 17.29 -0.90
CA VAL A 47 -16.09 18.50 -0.15
C VAL A 47 -15.20 19.70 -0.49
N GLY A 48 -13.90 19.45 -0.74
CA GLY A 48 -12.88 20.49 -0.81
C GLY A 48 -12.70 21.21 -2.15
N THR A 49 -13.44 20.85 -3.15
CA THR A 49 -13.18 21.25 -4.54
C THR A 49 -13.82 22.57 -4.97
N GLY A 50 -13.91 23.52 -4.05
CA GLY A 50 -14.31 24.91 -4.40
C GLY A 50 -13.30 25.71 -5.23
N ALA A 51 -12.18 25.11 -5.68
CA ALA A 51 -11.25 25.74 -6.62
C ALA A 51 -11.82 25.67 -8.05
N GLU A 52 -11.59 26.73 -8.83
CA GLU A 52 -12.02 26.84 -10.23
C GLU A 52 -11.67 25.56 -11.03
N GLY A 53 -12.70 24.80 -11.42
CA GLY A 53 -12.56 23.59 -12.23
C GLY A 53 -12.74 22.25 -11.49
N ALA A 54 -12.88 22.24 -10.19
CA ALA A 54 -13.11 21.03 -9.44
C ALA A 54 -14.61 20.67 -9.35
N MET A 55 -14.91 19.37 -9.31
CA MET A 55 -16.27 18.85 -9.35
C MET A 55 -16.98 19.08 -8.02
N ASP A 56 -17.95 19.99 -7.97
CA ASP A 56 -18.74 20.24 -6.77
C ASP A 56 -19.81 19.15 -6.58
N THR A 57 -19.32 17.95 -6.19
CA THR A 57 -20.16 16.81 -5.87
C THR A 57 -20.88 16.97 -4.54
N SER A 58 -20.45 17.93 -3.72
CA SER A 58 -21.02 18.20 -2.42
C SER A 58 -22.50 18.60 -2.53
N ASN A 59 -22.87 19.34 -3.58
CA ASN A 59 -24.26 19.75 -3.83
C ASN A 59 -25.20 18.59 -4.18
N ILE A 60 -24.66 17.45 -4.63
CA ILE A 60 -25.43 16.23 -4.90
C ILE A 60 -25.62 15.44 -3.62
N LEU A 61 -24.59 15.28 -2.80
CA LEU A 61 -24.61 14.47 -1.58
C LEU A 61 -25.34 15.16 -0.42
N LYS A 62 -25.14 16.48 -0.24
CA LYS A 62 -25.72 17.24 0.87
C LYS A 62 -27.23 17.03 1.05
N PRO A 63 -28.07 17.13 0.01
CA PRO A 63 -29.50 16.93 0.15
C PRO A 63 -29.88 15.51 0.54
N MET A 64 -29.19 14.50 0.02
CA MET A 64 -29.47 13.09 0.29
C MET A 64 -29.06 12.70 1.72
N LEU A 65 -27.91 13.16 2.18
CA LEU A 65 -27.46 13.03 3.57
C LEU A 65 -28.42 13.76 4.53
N ALA A 66 -28.89 14.95 4.13
CA ALA A 66 -29.82 15.74 4.94
C ALA A 66 -31.15 15.04 5.20
N ARG A 67 -31.63 14.29 4.22
CA ARG A 67 -32.88 13.54 4.30
C ARG A 67 -32.69 12.11 4.82
N GLY A 68 -31.47 11.68 5.13
CA GLY A 68 -31.19 10.31 5.55
C GLY A 68 -31.45 9.26 4.47
N GLU A 69 -31.41 9.68 3.20
CA GLU A 69 -31.66 8.80 2.05
C GLU A 69 -30.51 7.85 1.75
N ILE A 70 -29.31 8.17 2.25
CA ILE A 70 -28.08 7.38 2.12
C ILE A 70 -27.32 7.35 3.42
N HIS A 71 -26.65 6.22 3.68
CA HIS A 71 -25.72 6.05 4.79
C HIS A 71 -24.28 6.02 4.25
N VAL A 72 -23.42 6.88 4.81
CA VAL A 72 -22.05 7.06 4.32
C VAL A 72 -21.06 6.95 5.47
N VAL A 73 -19.99 6.22 5.23
CA VAL A 73 -18.76 6.21 6.03
C VAL A 73 -17.66 6.83 5.18
N GLY A 74 -17.08 7.93 5.62
CA GLY A 74 -15.99 8.61 4.91
C GLY A 74 -14.68 8.48 5.66
N ALA A 75 -13.60 8.21 4.95
CA ALA A 75 -12.24 8.26 5.50
C ALA A 75 -11.51 9.50 4.99
N THR A 76 -10.70 10.11 5.86
CA THR A 76 -9.85 11.26 5.51
C THR A 76 -8.77 11.46 6.56
N THR A 77 -7.78 12.29 6.27
CA THR A 77 -6.78 12.70 7.26
C THR A 77 -7.32 13.82 8.17
N LEU A 78 -6.71 13.96 9.36
CA LEU A 78 -7.08 15.02 10.30
C LEU A 78 -6.91 16.42 9.73
N ASN A 79 -5.86 16.62 8.93
CA ASN A 79 -5.56 17.92 8.35
C ASN A 79 -6.62 18.30 7.30
N GLU A 80 -7.03 17.34 6.46
CA GLU A 80 -8.05 17.54 5.46
C GLU A 80 -9.44 17.65 6.07
N TYR A 81 -9.73 16.88 7.14
CA TYR A 81 -10.97 17.04 7.90
C TYR A 81 -11.14 18.49 8.40
N ARG A 82 -10.13 19.05 9.08
CA ARG A 82 -10.14 20.43 9.57
C ARG A 82 -10.22 21.46 8.46
N LYS A 83 -9.58 21.19 7.33
CA LYS A 83 -9.50 22.13 6.22
C LYS A 83 -10.80 22.18 5.41
N TYR A 84 -11.45 21.05 5.20
CA TYR A 84 -12.56 20.92 4.27
C TYR A 84 -13.90 20.53 4.91
N ILE A 85 -13.94 19.53 5.81
CA ILE A 85 -15.18 19.00 6.39
C ILE A 85 -15.68 19.90 7.50
N GLU A 86 -14.84 20.24 8.46
CA GLU A 86 -15.19 21.07 9.62
C GLU A 86 -15.63 22.48 9.23
N LYS A 87 -15.13 23.01 8.12
CA LYS A 87 -15.53 24.32 7.60
C LYS A 87 -16.85 24.33 6.85
N ASP A 88 -17.32 23.19 6.41
CA ASP A 88 -18.60 23.05 5.73
C ASP A 88 -19.68 22.61 6.72
N SER A 89 -20.44 23.59 7.24
CA SER A 89 -21.47 23.35 8.26
C SER A 89 -22.54 22.33 7.84
N ALA A 90 -22.71 22.09 6.55
CA ALA A 90 -23.66 21.10 6.05
C ALA A 90 -23.13 19.68 6.17
N PHE A 91 -21.82 19.48 5.99
CA PHE A 91 -21.17 18.19 6.23
C PHE A 91 -20.93 17.94 7.73
N GLU A 92 -20.38 18.92 8.45
CA GLU A 92 -20.09 18.84 9.88
C GLU A 92 -21.29 18.32 10.69
N ARG A 93 -22.50 18.83 10.40
CA ARG A 93 -23.72 18.43 11.10
C ARG A 93 -24.23 17.02 10.77
N ARG A 94 -23.67 16.37 9.76
CA ARG A 94 -24.14 15.06 9.26
C ARG A 94 -23.13 13.95 9.41
N PHE A 95 -21.88 14.28 9.66
CA PHE A 95 -20.81 13.33 9.93
C PHE A 95 -20.37 13.44 11.38
N GLY A 96 -20.48 12.34 12.13
CA GLY A 96 -19.87 12.22 13.44
C GLY A 96 -18.41 11.79 13.27
N PRO A 97 -17.40 12.59 13.71
CA PRO A 97 -16.01 12.19 13.57
C PRO A 97 -15.67 11.01 14.49
N ILE A 98 -15.06 9.99 13.95
CA ILE A 98 -14.49 8.86 14.67
C ILE A 98 -12.98 8.90 14.49
N MET A 99 -12.25 9.14 15.59
CA MET A 99 -10.80 9.20 15.57
C MET A 99 -10.22 7.80 15.56
N VAL A 100 -9.42 7.49 14.53
CA VAL A 100 -8.61 6.28 14.46
C VAL A 100 -7.19 6.65 14.83
N ASN A 101 -6.78 6.27 16.04
CA ASN A 101 -5.44 6.55 16.55
C ASN A 101 -4.43 5.54 16.02
N GLU A 102 -3.14 5.91 16.06
CA GLU A 102 -2.02 5.02 15.82
C GLU A 102 -2.09 3.82 16.79
N PRO A 103 -1.94 2.58 16.32
CA PRO A 103 -1.95 1.41 17.19
C PRO A 103 -0.73 1.38 18.12
N SER A 104 -0.85 0.68 19.25
CA SER A 104 0.28 0.42 20.14
C SER A 104 1.35 -0.46 19.48
N ILE A 105 2.53 -0.53 20.08
CA ILE A 105 3.60 -1.45 19.64
C ILE A 105 3.09 -2.90 19.67
N GLU A 106 2.40 -3.27 20.74
CA GLU A 106 1.84 -4.60 20.94
C GLU A 106 0.78 -4.93 19.87
N ASP A 107 -0.13 -4.02 19.60
CA ASP A 107 -1.15 -4.18 18.54
C ASP A 107 -0.50 -4.28 17.17
N THR A 108 0.52 -3.44 16.91
CA THR A 108 1.27 -3.48 15.64
C THR A 108 1.95 -4.83 15.43
N ILE A 109 2.55 -5.42 16.46
CA ILE A 109 3.13 -6.77 16.39
C ILE A 109 2.07 -7.81 16.01
N GLN A 110 0.85 -7.71 16.57
CA GLN A 110 -0.24 -8.62 16.22
C GLN A 110 -0.72 -8.41 14.77
N ILE A 111 -0.83 -7.16 14.33
CA ILE A 111 -1.15 -6.83 12.92
C ILE A 111 -0.12 -7.46 11.99
N LEU A 112 1.18 -7.26 12.24
CA LEU A 112 2.26 -7.78 11.42
C LEU A 112 2.26 -9.32 11.39
N LYS A 113 2.00 -9.98 12.53
CA LYS A 113 1.81 -11.44 12.56
C LYS A 113 0.64 -11.90 11.70
N GLY A 114 -0.45 -11.13 11.68
CA GLY A 114 -1.63 -11.45 10.88
C GLY A 114 -1.41 -11.33 9.36
N ILE A 115 -0.48 -10.47 8.92
CA ILE A 115 -0.18 -10.28 7.49
C ILE A 115 1.08 -11.00 7.03
N ARG A 116 1.87 -11.57 7.96
CA ARG A 116 3.17 -12.23 7.73
C ARG A 116 3.15 -13.19 6.55
N ASP A 117 2.21 -14.13 6.54
CA ASP A 117 2.14 -15.19 5.54
C ASP A 117 2.05 -14.64 4.10
N LYS A 118 1.39 -13.48 3.93
CA LYS A 118 1.29 -12.82 2.62
C LYS A 118 2.63 -12.26 2.16
N TYR A 119 3.39 -11.66 3.09
CA TYR A 119 4.72 -11.11 2.79
C TYR A 119 5.75 -12.21 2.57
N GLU A 120 5.71 -13.28 3.37
CA GLU A 120 6.54 -14.47 3.17
C GLU A 120 6.31 -15.10 1.80
N ALA A 121 5.05 -15.28 1.41
CA ALA A 121 4.70 -15.81 0.09
C ALA A 121 5.14 -14.89 -1.06
N HIS A 122 5.01 -13.57 -0.90
CA HIS A 122 5.40 -12.59 -1.93
C HIS A 122 6.92 -12.56 -2.13
N HIS A 123 7.68 -12.51 -1.04
CA HIS A 123 9.14 -12.41 -1.10
C HIS A 123 9.83 -13.77 -1.17
N ASN A 124 9.12 -14.86 -0.87
CA ASN A 124 9.68 -16.21 -0.73
C ASN A 124 10.83 -16.26 0.29
N VAL A 125 10.60 -15.68 1.45
CA VAL A 125 11.50 -15.63 2.61
C VAL A 125 10.71 -15.91 3.88
N GLU A 126 11.35 -16.43 4.91
CA GLU A 126 10.77 -16.59 6.24
C GLU A 126 10.93 -15.30 7.04
N ILE A 127 9.86 -14.86 7.72
CA ILE A 127 9.84 -13.69 8.59
C ILE A 127 9.63 -14.14 10.03
N THR A 128 10.69 -14.14 10.83
CA THR A 128 10.65 -14.60 12.21
C THR A 128 9.92 -13.63 13.15
N ASP A 129 9.49 -14.11 14.31
CA ASP A 129 8.88 -13.26 15.33
C ASP A 129 9.85 -12.18 15.83
N GLU A 130 11.15 -12.49 15.89
CA GLU A 130 12.20 -11.53 16.25
C GLU A 130 12.30 -10.41 15.20
N ALA A 131 12.17 -10.74 13.91
CA ALA A 131 12.16 -9.74 12.82
C ALA A 131 10.97 -8.79 12.94
N ILE A 132 9.78 -9.32 13.25
CA ILE A 132 8.56 -8.52 13.48
C ILE A 132 8.76 -7.58 14.67
N ASN A 133 9.24 -8.12 15.81
CA ASN A 133 9.52 -7.33 16.99
C ASN A 133 10.57 -6.24 16.73
N ALA A 134 11.65 -6.58 16.02
CA ALA A 134 12.69 -5.64 15.65
C ALA A 134 12.16 -4.54 14.74
N ALA A 135 11.40 -4.90 13.69
CA ALA A 135 10.83 -3.94 12.75
C ALA A 135 9.90 -2.94 13.46
N THR A 136 9.02 -3.42 14.33
CA THR A 136 8.10 -2.56 15.09
C THR A 136 8.84 -1.61 16.02
N ASN A 137 9.80 -2.12 16.81
CA ASN A 137 10.52 -1.29 17.77
C ASN A 137 11.47 -0.30 17.09
N LEU A 138 12.20 -0.73 16.05
CA LEU A 138 13.15 0.14 15.34
C LEU A 138 12.42 1.20 14.52
N SER A 139 11.34 0.86 13.83
CA SER A 139 10.54 1.84 13.11
C SER A 139 9.93 2.87 14.06
N ASN A 140 9.40 2.44 15.21
CA ASN A 140 8.86 3.36 16.20
C ASN A 140 9.92 4.31 16.78
N ARG A 141 11.16 3.83 16.94
CA ARG A 141 12.25 4.62 17.51
C ARG A 141 12.92 5.58 16.53
N TYR A 142 13.06 5.17 15.26
CA TYR A 142 13.91 5.89 14.31
C TYR A 142 13.14 6.53 13.15
N ILE A 143 11.89 6.13 12.88
CA ILE A 143 11.06 6.68 11.81
C ILE A 143 9.99 7.57 12.45
N ASN A 144 10.18 8.89 12.40
CA ASN A 144 9.32 9.85 13.07
C ASN A 144 8.33 10.57 12.13
N ASP A 145 8.49 10.42 10.83
CA ASP A 145 7.69 11.07 9.80
C ASP A 145 6.52 10.20 9.31
N ARG A 146 6.40 8.99 9.86
CA ARG A 146 5.33 8.02 9.54
C ARG A 146 4.76 7.40 10.81
N PHE A 147 3.58 6.79 10.68
CA PHE A 147 2.83 6.18 11.78
C PHE A 147 2.88 4.65 11.72
N LEU A 148 2.67 4.01 12.88
CA LEU A 148 2.37 2.58 12.93
C LEU A 148 0.94 2.33 12.42
N PRO A 149 0.66 1.19 11.77
CA PRO A 149 1.58 0.08 11.52
C PRO A 149 2.45 0.27 10.27
N ASP A 150 2.18 1.25 9.40
CA ASP A 150 2.74 1.38 8.05
C ASP A 150 4.28 1.41 8.05
N LYS A 151 4.90 2.22 8.92
CA LYS A 151 6.37 2.30 9.01
C LYS A 151 7.04 0.97 9.39
N ALA A 152 6.34 0.10 10.13
CA ALA A 152 6.85 -1.22 10.48
C ALA A 152 6.63 -2.22 9.34
N ILE A 153 5.52 -2.11 8.61
CA ILE A 153 5.24 -2.89 7.40
C ILE A 153 6.28 -2.58 6.34
N ASP A 154 6.54 -1.30 6.04
CA ASP A 154 7.55 -0.87 5.07
C ASP A 154 8.93 -1.45 5.41
N LEU A 155 9.30 -1.44 6.70
CA LEU A 155 10.59 -1.95 7.13
C LEU A 155 10.72 -3.47 6.94
N ILE A 156 9.64 -4.22 7.18
CA ILE A 156 9.61 -5.67 6.92
C ILE A 156 9.69 -5.93 5.41
N ASP A 157 8.93 -5.20 4.60
CA ASP A 157 8.91 -5.36 3.15
C ASP A 157 10.30 -5.13 2.55
N GLU A 158 10.96 -4.05 2.96
CA GLU A 158 12.32 -3.73 2.52
C GLU A 158 13.35 -4.78 3.00
N ALA A 159 13.25 -5.22 4.24
CA ALA A 159 14.16 -6.22 4.78
C ALA A 159 13.99 -7.59 4.09
N ALA A 160 12.75 -8.01 3.83
CA ALA A 160 12.44 -9.22 3.08
C ALA A 160 12.96 -9.16 1.64
N SER A 161 12.78 -8.03 0.97
CA SER A 161 13.34 -7.78 -0.36
C SER A 161 14.87 -7.89 -0.38
N LYS A 162 15.56 -7.29 0.60
CA LYS A 162 17.02 -7.40 0.75
C LYS A 162 17.48 -8.82 1.02
N ALA A 163 16.76 -9.57 1.87
CA ALA A 163 17.07 -10.97 2.16
C ALA A 163 16.94 -11.83 0.90
N LYS A 164 15.88 -11.65 0.12
CA LYS A 164 15.67 -12.31 -1.16
C LYS A 164 16.81 -12.03 -2.15
N LEU A 165 17.19 -10.76 -2.30
CA LEU A 165 18.30 -10.38 -3.19
C LEU A 165 19.63 -11.05 -2.78
N LYS A 166 19.91 -11.14 -1.47
CA LYS A 166 21.10 -11.83 -0.98
C LYS A 166 21.09 -13.33 -1.29
N SER A 167 19.92 -13.97 -1.32
CA SER A 167 19.82 -15.39 -1.67
C SER A 167 20.07 -15.66 -3.15
N PHE A 168 19.87 -14.68 -4.02
CA PHE A 168 20.22 -14.75 -5.46
C PHE A 168 21.67 -14.41 -5.75
N THR A 169 22.40 -13.81 -4.80
CA THR A 169 23.82 -13.55 -4.99
C THR A 169 24.57 -14.86 -4.79
N GLU A 170 25.22 -15.37 -5.85
CA GLU A 170 26.03 -16.59 -5.77
C GLU A 170 27.00 -16.52 -4.58
N PRO A 171 27.04 -17.55 -3.74
CA PRO A 171 27.99 -17.61 -2.64
C PRO A 171 29.41 -17.36 -3.17
N THR A 172 30.18 -16.54 -2.48
CA THR A 172 31.57 -16.21 -2.87
C THR A 172 32.41 -17.46 -3.12
N THR A 173 32.10 -18.57 -2.44
CA THR A 173 32.71 -19.91 -2.64
C THR A 173 32.44 -20.48 -4.02
N ILE A 174 31.25 -20.27 -4.62
CA ILE A 174 30.94 -20.76 -5.98
C ILE A 174 31.78 -19.99 -7.01
N LYS A 175 31.85 -18.67 -6.93
CA LYS A 175 32.70 -17.86 -7.82
C LYS A 175 34.17 -18.26 -7.76
N VAL A 176 34.69 -18.48 -6.56
CA VAL A 176 36.09 -18.94 -6.38
C VAL A 176 36.31 -20.32 -6.98
N LEU A 177 35.33 -21.23 -6.89
CA LEU A 177 35.43 -22.55 -7.51
C LEU A 177 35.34 -22.47 -9.05
N GLU A 178 34.45 -21.63 -9.56
CA GLU A 178 34.33 -21.39 -11.02
C GLU A 178 35.62 -20.79 -11.58
N GLU A 179 36.23 -19.80 -10.94
CA GLU A 179 37.51 -19.23 -11.31
C GLU A 179 38.63 -20.31 -11.29
N LYS A 180 38.65 -21.18 -10.28
CA LYS A 180 39.62 -22.30 -10.24
C LYS A 180 39.42 -23.29 -11.37
N ILE A 181 38.17 -23.67 -11.68
CA ILE A 181 37.85 -24.56 -12.80
C ILE A 181 38.29 -23.93 -14.11
N GLN A 182 38.06 -22.64 -14.30
CA GLN A 182 38.45 -21.93 -15.50
C GLN A 182 39.98 -21.89 -15.67
N ASN A 183 40.69 -21.59 -14.59
CA ASN A 183 42.18 -21.59 -14.60
C ASN A 183 42.74 -22.98 -14.90
N ILE A 184 42.26 -24.03 -14.25
CA ILE A 184 42.71 -25.43 -14.49
C ILE A 184 42.39 -25.87 -15.91
N THR A 185 41.21 -25.47 -16.44
CA THR A 185 40.86 -25.75 -17.84
C THR A 185 41.81 -25.08 -18.82
N GLN A 186 42.19 -23.83 -18.55
CA GLN A 186 43.16 -23.11 -19.37
C GLN A 186 44.57 -23.75 -19.28
N GLU A 187 45.03 -24.12 -18.08
CA GLU A 187 46.29 -24.82 -17.89
C GLU A 187 46.34 -26.17 -18.64
N LYS A 188 45.22 -26.90 -18.59
CA LYS A 188 45.08 -28.16 -19.37
C LYS A 188 45.20 -27.92 -20.88
N GLU A 189 44.50 -26.90 -21.40
CA GLU A 189 44.57 -26.57 -22.83
C GLU A 189 45.98 -26.15 -23.26
N GLU A 190 46.69 -25.38 -22.44
CA GLU A 190 48.07 -24.98 -22.68
C GLU A 190 49.02 -26.18 -22.65
N ALA A 191 48.86 -27.12 -21.72
CA ALA A 191 49.62 -28.35 -21.65
C ALA A 191 49.41 -29.26 -22.88
N ILE A 192 48.16 -29.34 -23.36
CA ILE A 192 47.85 -30.07 -24.62
C ILE A 192 48.52 -29.42 -25.81
N LYS A 193 48.48 -28.07 -25.94
CA LYS A 193 49.14 -27.33 -27.02
C LYS A 193 50.68 -27.50 -27.01
N ALA A 194 51.23 -27.62 -25.78
CA ALA A 194 52.65 -27.87 -25.57
C ALA A 194 53.06 -29.38 -25.72
N GLN A 195 52.13 -30.25 -26.09
CA GLN A 195 52.28 -31.71 -26.18
C GLN A 195 52.75 -32.38 -24.87
N ASN A 196 52.50 -31.74 -23.73
CA ASN A 196 52.77 -32.30 -22.40
C ASN A 196 51.52 -33.01 -21.87
N PHE A 197 51.30 -34.24 -22.36
CA PHE A 197 50.09 -35.00 -22.05
C PHE A 197 50.08 -35.55 -20.62
N GLU A 198 51.22 -35.70 -19.96
CA GLU A 198 51.29 -36.11 -18.56
C GLU A 198 50.69 -35.01 -17.66
N LYS A 199 51.11 -33.76 -17.83
CA LYS A 199 50.56 -32.62 -17.07
C LYS A 199 49.08 -32.32 -17.40
N ALA A 200 48.62 -32.67 -18.59
CA ALA A 200 47.20 -32.49 -18.96
C ALA A 200 46.30 -33.60 -18.40
N ALA A 201 46.84 -34.71 -17.91
CA ALA A 201 46.13 -35.84 -17.36
C ALA A 201 46.03 -35.78 -15.81
N GLU A 202 46.88 -35.02 -15.13
CA GLU A 202 46.78 -34.69 -13.72
C GLU A 202 45.64 -33.70 -13.46
#